data_2bc6f8f5998617b1a69653e22f3e5882
#
_entry.id   2bc6f8f5998617b1a69653e22f3e5882
#
_cell.length_a   1.000
_cell.length_b   1.000
_cell.length_c   1.000
_cell.angle_alpha   90.00
_cell.angle_beta   90.00
_cell.angle_gamma   90.00
#
_symmetry.space_group_name_H-M   'P 1'
#
loop_
_entity.id
_entity.type
_entity.pdbx_description
1 polymer ?
#
loop_
_entity_poly.entity_id
_entity_poly.type
_entity_poly.pdbx_seq_one_letter_code
_entity_poly.pdbx_strand_id
1 'polypeptide(L)'
;MKTLKQSEINDLIQLHQSGQLHLAEQKAKKLLDEFPQELILHNILGVSQEAQKKFKEAADSYRNALKIQPQFAEMHFNLGSVLYQLGDNQSAIQHYQKAVHIKPDLVVAYFNLGIAYQNESQFDKALSAYQKAIDLEPGFYEAHGNKGAVYLLQGDFDQAIHSFQQSLNIQDHPRGHFNLGNAYRNQGYLEKAIQSYRKAIAMSPNDAEVCSLLGDALWHQGNISEANQYLRQAVKLNSENPIANYNLATFLHDNKKFQEAYEFYKASQMKDWEERALYCLYKTKQFDIFEKELNSAILKKNTSPLLATLSTHFGKNFHKEDCYNFCPDPLRFVFHGQVNALKDPKDDLLKSLLHDINEADISERMQSRLINGIQSSGNLFKRKDSSFKRLSEEITLLIKRYYDHYKNEDSIFIKAFPKNIEFSSSWFVKMQSGGHLSSHIHEEGWISGAVYLAIPQEKKQPDEGGIELSIDGDDYPRMHDNFEKKLYLPQVGDVIFFPSSVFHRTIPFSSNEERICIAFDLKPADF
;
A
#
# COMPACT_ATOMS: atom_id res chain seq x y z
N MET A 1 10.36 62.98 20.85
CA MET A 1 10.53 61.68 20.15
C MET A 1 9.70 61.72 18.89
N LYS A 2 10.26 61.30 17.73
CA LYS A 2 9.46 61.09 16.52
C LYS A 2 8.47 59.93 16.82
N THR A 3 7.22 60.09 16.47
CA THR A 3 6.18 59.04 16.58
C THR A 3 5.80 58.59 15.19
N LEU A 4 5.66 57.28 15.01
CA LEU A 4 5.16 56.70 13.77
C LEU A 4 3.75 57.22 13.50
N LYS A 5 3.51 57.75 12.29
CA LYS A 5 2.23 58.32 11.91
C LYS A 5 1.27 57.23 11.42
N GLN A 6 0.01 57.32 11.79
CA GLN A 6 -1.03 56.40 11.32
C GLN A 6 -1.14 56.34 9.79
N SER A 7 -0.84 57.46 9.11
CA SER A 7 -0.83 57.51 7.63
C SER A 7 0.24 56.62 7.01
N GLU A 8 1.41 56.48 7.67
CA GLU A 8 2.50 55.60 7.21
C GLU A 8 2.15 54.12 7.37
N ILE A 9 1.45 53.77 8.46
CA ILE A 9 0.94 52.42 8.69
C ILE A 9 -0.14 52.09 7.63
N ASN A 10 -1.08 52.99 7.42
CA ASN A 10 -2.16 52.81 6.44
C ASN A 10 -1.64 52.64 5.01
N ASP A 11 -0.58 53.39 4.65
CA ASP A 11 0.05 53.28 3.34
C ASP A 11 0.78 51.92 3.18
N LEU A 12 1.46 51.42 4.22
CA LEU A 12 2.05 50.07 4.23
C LEU A 12 0.98 48.97 4.05
N ILE A 13 -0.15 49.08 4.76
CA ILE A 13 -1.27 48.15 4.64
C ILE A 13 -1.84 48.18 3.21
N GLN A 14 -2.02 49.38 2.65
CA GLN A 14 -2.50 49.54 1.29
C GLN A 14 -1.55 48.94 0.24
N LEU A 15 -0.22 49.16 0.40
CA LEU A 15 0.78 48.55 -0.48
C LEU A 15 0.73 47.03 -0.42
N HIS A 16 0.60 46.45 0.79
CA HIS A 16 0.45 45.01 0.97
C HIS A 16 -0.84 44.49 0.31
N GLN A 17 -1.98 45.10 0.58
CA GLN A 17 -3.29 44.70 0.05
C GLN A 17 -3.40 44.84 -1.48
N SER A 18 -2.71 45.82 -2.07
CA SER A 18 -2.64 46.02 -3.54
C SER A 18 -1.62 45.09 -4.23
N GLY A 19 -0.97 44.16 -3.47
CA GLY A 19 0.02 43.24 -4.02
C GLY A 19 1.40 43.85 -4.29
N GLN A 20 1.62 45.11 -3.92
CA GLN A 20 2.91 45.79 -4.07
C GLN A 20 3.89 45.39 -2.96
N LEU A 21 4.06 44.06 -2.77
CA LEU A 21 4.72 43.46 -1.62
C LEU A 21 6.17 43.90 -1.45
N HIS A 22 6.90 44.09 -2.56
CA HIS A 22 8.29 44.52 -2.51
C HIS A 22 8.42 45.98 -2.01
N LEU A 23 7.51 46.88 -2.43
CA LEU A 23 7.46 48.24 -1.95
C LEU A 23 7.07 48.32 -0.47
N ALA A 24 6.09 47.50 -0.04
CA ALA A 24 5.71 47.39 1.35
C ALA A 24 6.91 46.93 2.21
N GLU A 25 7.66 45.91 1.76
CA GLU A 25 8.88 45.44 2.43
C GLU A 25 9.95 46.54 2.54
N GLN A 26 10.28 47.21 1.44
CA GLN A 26 11.27 48.28 1.44
C GLN A 26 10.91 49.43 2.36
N LYS A 27 9.65 49.86 2.31
CA LYS A 27 9.16 50.94 3.14
C LYS A 27 9.10 50.56 4.62
N ALA A 28 8.65 49.33 4.93
CA ALA A 28 8.66 48.81 6.29
C ALA A 28 10.07 48.75 6.90
N LYS A 29 11.09 48.29 6.13
CA LYS A 29 12.49 48.27 6.55
C LYS A 29 12.98 49.68 6.85
N LYS A 30 12.72 50.65 5.94
CA LYS A 30 13.14 52.05 6.14
C LYS A 30 12.49 52.67 7.38
N LEU A 31 11.23 52.36 7.67
CA LEU A 31 10.58 52.85 8.89
C LEU A 31 11.13 52.17 10.14
N LEU A 32 11.51 50.89 10.06
CA LEU A 32 12.17 50.19 11.17
C LEU A 32 13.54 50.75 11.53
N ASP A 33 14.27 51.35 10.60
CA ASP A 33 15.50 52.07 10.90
C ASP A 33 15.24 53.30 11.81
N GLU A 34 14.05 53.92 11.70
CA GLU A 34 13.64 55.06 12.54
C GLU A 34 12.86 54.60 13.80
N PHE A 35 12.09 53.53 13.68
CA PHE A 35 11.17 53.04 14.72
C PHE A 35 11.37 51.53 14.99
N PRO A 36 12.55 51.10 15.49
CA PRO A 36 12.90 49.65 15.59
C PRO A 36 12.07 48.86 16.59
N GLN A 37 11.36 49.54 17.49
CA GLN A 37 10.51 48.91 18.53
C GLN A 37 9.02 48.92 18.18
N GLU A 38 8.68 49.28 16.94
CA GLU A 38 7.27 49.31 16.50
C GLU A 38 6.83 47.92 16.02
N LEU A 39 6.04 47.25 16.84
CA LEU A 39 5.54 45.90 16.61
C LEU A 39 4.83 45.76 15.25
N ILE A 40 4.00 46.75 14.92
CA ILE A 40 3.19 46.73 13.69
C ILE A 40 4.06 46.72 12.43
N LEU A 41 5.23 47.37 12.46
CA LEU A 41 6.16 47.38 11.32
C LEU A 41 6.81 46.02 11.11
N HIS A 42 7.22 45.32 12.19
CA HIS A 42 7.76 43.97 12.10
C HIS A 42 6.70 42.98 11.61
N ASN A 43 5.43 43.16 12.02
CA ASN A 43 4.33 42.34 11.53
C ASN A 43 4.09 42.54 10.02
N ILE A 44 3.92 43.79 9.58
CA ILE A 44 3.70 44.10 8.16
C ILE A 44 4.88 43.63 7.29
N LEU A 45 6.10 43.79 7.80
CA LEU A 45 7.29 43.28 7.13
C LEU A 45 7.23 41.75 6.99
N GLY A 46 6.95 41.04 8.08
CA GLY A 46 6.85 39.57 8.08
C GLY A 46 5.76 39.07 7.12
N VAL A 47 4.54 39.61 7.20
CA VAL A 47 3.45 39.24 6.30
C VAL A 47 3.76 39.53 4.82
N SER A 48 4.44 40.66 4.53
CA SER A 48 4.84 41.00 3.16
C SER A 48 5.95 40.09 2.63
N GLN A 49 6.85 39.62 3.49
CA GLN A 49 7.89 38.65 3.15
C GLN A 49 7.32 37.25 2.96
N GLU A 50 6.38 36.83 3.82
CA GLU A 50 5.65 35.57 3.71
C GLU A 50 4.89 35.47 2.38
N ALA A 51 4.16 36.52 2.01
CA ALA A 51 3.44 36.60 0.73
C ALA A 51 4.38 36.54 -0.50
N GLN A 52 5.65 36.95 -0.34
CA GLN A 52 6.71 36.79 -1.34
C GLN A 52 7.42 35.43 -1.26
N LYS A 53 6.98 34.50 -0.41
CA LYS A 53 7.64 33.21 -0.11
C LYS A 53 9.06 33.33 0.45
N LYS A 54 9.41 34.48 1.03
CA LYS A 54 10.67 34.72 1.74
C LYS A 54 10.54 34.24 3.19
N PHE A 55 10.36 32.95 3.38
CA PHE A 55 9.96 32.38 4.67
C PHE A 55 11.01 32.57 5.77
N LYS A 56 12.32 32.53 5.45
CA LYS A 56 13.37 32.74 6.45
C LYS A 56 13.35 34.16 6.98
N GLU A 57 13.27 35.14 6.10
CA GLU A 57 13.21 36.56 6.43
C GLU A 57 11.92 36.89 7.21
N ALA A 58 10.78 36.31 6.82
CA ALA A 58 9.51 36.45 7.53
C ALA A 58 9.62 35.91 8.98
N ALA A 59 10.24 34.73 9.16
CA ALA A 59 10.48 34.18 10.49
C ALA A 59 11.32 35.12 11.38
N ASP A 60 12.35 35.75 10.80
CA ASP A 60 13.19 36.71 11.56
C ASP A 60 12.39 37.97 11.93
N SER A 61 11.55 38.47 11.02
CA SER A 61 10.66 39.60 11.29
C SER A 61 9.68 39.30 12.44
N TYR A 62 9.05 38.13 12.42
CA TYR A 62 8.16 37.71 13.50
C TYR A 62 8.90 37.44 14.83
N ARG A 63 10.12 36.89 14.79
CA ARG A 63 10.96 36.75 15.99
C ARG A 63 11.31 38.10 16.59
N ASN A 64 11.61 39.11 15.77
CA ASN A 64 11.86 40.47 16.26
C ASN A 64 10.60 41.09 16.88
N ALA A 65 9.42 40.89 16.28
CA ALA A 65 8.17 41.28 16.88
C ALA A 65 7.97 40.65 18.27
N LEU A 66 8.25 39.34 18.39
CA LEU A 66 8.11 38.60 19.66
C LEU A 66 9.16 38.97 20.72
N LYS A 67 10.31 39.55 20.35
CA LYS A 67 11.25 40.16 21.33
C LYS A 67 10.64 41.40 21.97
N ILE A 68 9.84 42.16 21.23
CA ILE A 68 9.18 43.36 21.71
C ILE A 68 7.98 42.99 22.57
N GLN A 69 7.13 42.09 22.10
CA GLN A 69 5.96 41.61 22.81
C GLN A 69 5.88 40.08 22.79
N PRO A 70 6.45 39.40 23.81
CA PRO A 70 6.48 37.96 23.88
C PRO A 70 5.11 37.27 24.01
N GLN A 71 4.10 37.98 24.52
CA GLN A 71 2.74 37.48 24.72
C GLN A 71 1.79 38.00 23.64
N PHE A 72 2.11 37.68 22.36
CA PHE A 72 1.29 38.07 21.23
C PHE A 72 0.91 36.82 20.40
N ALA A 73 -0.33 36.38 20.57
CA ALA A 73 -0.82 35.11 20.00
C ALA A 73 -0.70 35.06 18.47
N GLU A 74 -1.09 36.12 17.78
CA GLU A 74 -1.04 36.21 16.32
C GLU A 74 0.38 36.13 15.78
N MET A 75 1.38 36.71 16.48
CA MET A 75 2.77 36.60 16.07
C MET A 75 3.33 35.18 16.26
N HIS A 76 2.93 34.51 17.33
CA HIS A 76 3.26 33.11 17.52
C HIS A 76 2.61 32.25 16.44
N PHE A 77 1.36 32.50 16.09
CA PHE A 77 0.67 31.81 15.01
C PHE A 77 1.38 32.01 13.65
N ASN A 78 1.67 33.27 13.27
CA ASN A 78 2.35 33.58 12.02
C ASN A 78 3.76 32.96 11.95
N LEU A 79 4.54 33.03 13.04
CA LEU A 79 5.85 32.38 13.11
C LEU A 79 5.72 30.86 12.99
N GLY A 80 4.74 30.26 13.63
CA GLY A 80 4.42 28.84 13.51
C GLY A 80 4.12 28.46 12.05
N SER A 81 3.29 29.26 11.35
CA SER A 81 2.95 29.03 9.94
C SER A 81 4.16 29.06 9.02
N VAL A 82 5.02 30.04 9.21
CA VAL A 82 6.24 30.16 8.40
C VAL A 82 7.25 29.04 8.68
N LEU A 83 7.40 28.63 9.95
CA LEU A 83 8.25 27.51 10.33
C LEU A 83 7.74 26.18 9.73
N TYR A 84 6.43 26.00 9.71
CA TYR A 84 5.80 24.87 9.03
C TYR A 84 6.13 24.85 7.53
N GLN A 85 6.04 26.00 6.84
CA GLN A 85 6.43 26.13 5.43
C GLN A 85 7.93 25.85 5.18
N LEU A 86 8.77 26.08 6.17
CA LEU A 86 10.20 25.73 6.16
C LEU A 86 10.49 24.26 6.50
N GLY A 87 9.46 23.47 6.83
CA GLY A 87 9.58 22.06 7.22
C GLY A 87 9.98 21.84 8.67
N ASP A 88 10.09 22.90 9.48
CA ASP A 88 10.37 22.79 10.91
C ASP A 88 9.07 22.61 11.71
N ASN A 89 8.48 21.41 11.58
CA ASN A 89 7.21 21.08 12.23
C ASN A 89 7.29 21.18 13.77
N GLN A 90 8.43 20.81 14.35
CA GLN A 90 8.57 20.84 15.82
C GLN A 90 8.54 22.24 16.38
N SER A 91 9.27 23.17 15.78
CA SER A 91 9.22 24.59 16.15
C SER A 91 7.84 25.20 15.86
N ALA A 92 7.21 24.83 14.74
CA ALA A 92 5.85 25.26 14.42
C ALA A 92 4.85 24.85 15.51
N ILE A 93 4.89 23.58 15.96
CA ILE A 93 4.06 23.07 17.07
C ILE A 93 4.25 23.90 18.32
N GLN A 94 5.50 24.20 18.72
CA GLN A 94 5.76 25.01 19.91
C GLN A 94 5.14 26.40 19.82
N HIS A 95 5.22 27.03 18.65
CA HIS A 95 4.67 28.35 18.43
C HIS A 95 3.14 28.34 18.34
N TYR A 96 2.52 27.36 17.69
CA TYR A 96 1.07 27.19 17.72
C TYR A 96 0.53 26.92 19.14
N GLN A 97 1.24 26.09 19.94
CA GLN A 97 0.88 25.86 21.34
C GLN A 97 0.90 27.17 22.16
N LYS A 98 1.92 28.02 21.95
CA LYS A 98 1.97 29.34 22.60
C LYS A 98 0.81 30.23 22.15
N ALA A 99 0.50 30.22 20.84
CA ALA A 99 -0.60 31.01 20.31
C ALA A 99 -1.94 30.64 20.98
N VAL A 100 -2.28 29.33 21.06
CA VAL A 100 -3.52 28.87 21.68
C VAL A 100 -3.51 28.98 23.21
N HIS A 101 -2.35 29.00 23.83
CA HIS A 101 -2.23 29.26 25.28
C HIS A 101 -2.54 30.74 25.61
N ILE A 102 -2.04 31.67 24.78
CA ILE A 102 -2.28 33.12 24.96
C ILE A 102 -3.72 33.45 24.56
N LYS A 103 -4.21 32.89 23.45
CA LYS A 103 -5.55 33.14 22.88
C LYS A 103 -6.27 31.81 22.64
N PRO A 104 -7.01 31.28 23.64
CA PRO A 104 -7.65 29.95 23.57
C PRO A 104 -8.82 29.85 22.58
N ASP A 105 -9.27 30.94 22.00
CA ASP A 105 -10.33 31.00 21.00
C ASP A 105 -9.81 31.13 19.55
N LEU A 106 -8.49 30.98 19.34
CA LEU A 106 -7.89 31.09 18.00
C LEU A 106 -8.04 29.77 17.23
N VAL A 107 -9.20 29.59 16.58
CA VAL A 107 -9.61 28.38 15.85
C VAL A 107 -8.54 27.90 14.87
N VAL A 108 -8.06 28.84 14.03
CA VAL A 108 -7.07 28.51 12.98
C VAL A 108 -5.73 28.02 13.55
N ALA A 109 -5.35 28.41 14.77
CA ALA A 109 -4.14 27.92 15.40
C ALA A 109 -4.30 26.46 15.87
N TYR A 110 -5.46 26.07 16.39
CA TYR A 110 -5.74 24.66 16.69
C TYR A 110 -5.75 23.80 15.42
N PHE A 111 -6.34 24.29 14.37
CA PHE A 111 -6.38 23.58 13.08
C PHE A 111 -4.95 23.34 12.54
N ASN A 112 -4.11 24.39 12.48
CA ASN A 112 -2.73 24.26 12.01
C ASN A 112 -1.86 23.43 12.96
N LEU A 113 -2.13 23.49 14.28
CA LEU A 113 -1.50 22.62 15.27
C LEU A 113 -1.84 21.14 14.99
N GLY A 114 -3.09 20.86 14.64
CA GLY A 114 -3.54 19.53 14.22
C GLY A 114 -2.79 19.03 12.99
N ILE A 115 -2.64 19.87 11.96
CA ILE A 115 -1.87 19.53 10.75
C ILE A 115 -0.40 19.24 11.09
N ALA A 116 0.22 20.08 11.91
CA ALA A 116 1.62 19.90 12.30
C ALA A 116 1.82 18.60 13.12
N TYR A 117 0.90 18.26 14.03
CA TYR A 117 0.92 17.00 14.75
C TYR A 117 0.72 15.79 13.82
N GLN A 118 -0.19 15.90 12.85
CA GLN A 118 -0.42 14.84 11.87
C GLN A 118 0.85 14.54 11.05
N ASN A 119 1.58 15.57 10.61
CA ASN A 119 2.84 15.40 9.87
C ASN A 119 3.95 14.76 10.72
N GLU A 120 3.92 14.98 12.03
CA GLU A 120 4.82 14.31 12.99
C GLU A 120 4.28 12.94 13.46
N SER A 121 3.23 12.42 12.82
CA SER A 121 2.56 11.15 13.19
C SER A 121 2.05 11.10 14.64
N GLN A 122 1.83 12.25 15.26
CA GLN A 122 1.28 12.36 16.61
C GLN A 122 -0.26 12.40 16.55
N PHE A 123 -0.85 11.32 16.10
CA PHE A 123 -2.27 11.24 15.70
C PHE A 123 -3.25 11.62 16.81
N ASP A 124 -3.05 11.15 18.04
CA ASP A 124 -3.96 11.49 19.16
C ASP A 124 -3.98 12.98 19.48
N LYS A 125 -2.80 13.64 19.37
CA LYS A 125 -2.71 15.09 19.57
C LYS A 125 -3.33 15.84 18.40
N ALA A 126 -3.18 15.34 17.17
CA ALA A 126 -3.82 15.91 15.99
C ALA A 126 -5.35 15.86 16.12
N LEU A 127 -5.92 14.70 16.51
CA LEU A 127 -7.34 14.54 16.75
C LEU A 127 -7.87 15.50 17.83
N SER A 128 -7.11 15.65 18.94
CA SER A 128 -7.46 16.58 20.01
C SER A 128 -7.46 18.04 19.53
N ALA A 129 -6.47 18.42 18.72
CA ALA A 129 -6.37 19.77 18.18
C ALA A 129 -7.50 20.07 17.17
N TYR A 130 -7.80 19.15 16.25
CA TYR A 130 -8.94 19.29 15.34
C TYR A 130 -10.27 19.34 16.10
N GLN A 131 -10.44 18.53 17.15
CA GLN A 131 -11.65 18.57 17.96
C GLN A 131 -11.82 19.93 18.63
N LYS A 132 -10.73 20.54 19.15
CA LYS A 132 -10.78 21.90 19.71
C LYS A 132 -11.18 22.96 18.69
N ALA A 133 -10.67 22.86 17.46
CA ALA A 133 -11.08 23.74 16.37
C ALA A 133 -12.59 23.59 16.06
N ILE A 134 -13.11 22.36 16.04
CA ILE A 134 -14.52 22.04 15.83
C ILE A 134 -15.40 22.52 17.00
N ASP A 135 -14.94 22.35 18.25
CA ASP A 135 -15.68 22.82 19.43
C ASP A 135 -15.86 24.35 19.42
N LEU A 136 -14.86 25.08 18.90
CA LEU A 136 -14.89 26.54 18.78
C LEU A 136 -15.69 27.00 17.55
N GLU A 137 -15.58 26.27 16.45
CA GLU A 137 -16.28 26.55 15.18
C GLU A 137 -16.83 25.26 14.59
N PRO A 138 -18.07 24.84 14.98
CA PRO A 138 -18.68 23.59 14.49
C PRO A 138 -18.87 23.52 12.97
N GLY A 139 -18.91 24.67 12.29
CA GLY A 139 -19.00 24.79 10.84
C GLY A 139 -17.68 24.68 10.09
N PHE A 140 -16.56 24.39 10.77
CA PHE A 140 -15.24 24.30 10.14
C PHE A 140 -15.05 22.95 9.44
N TYR A 141 -15.56 22.83 8.22
CA TYR A 141 -15.60 21.58 7.47
C TYR A 141 -14.22 20.97 7.21
N GLU A 142 -13.17 21.79 7.03
CA GLU A 142 -11.79 21.29 6.84
C GLU A 142 -11.27 20.57 8.08
N ALA A 143 -11.64 21.03 9.29
CA ALA A 143 -11.23 20.36 10.54
C ALA A 143 -11.89 18.98 10.66
N HIS A 144 -13.18 18.85 10.28
CA HIS A 144 -13.85 17.55 10.20
C HIS A 144 -13.18 16.66 9.14
N GLY A 145 -12.85 17.20 7.96
CA GLY A 145 -12.16 16.47 6.90
C GLY A 145 -10.78 15.96 7.32
N ASN A 146 -9.96 16.80 7.95
CA ASN A 146 -8.63 16.40 8.40
C ASN A 146 -8.68 15.43 9.59
N LYS A 147 -9.66 15.58 10.49
CA LYS A 147 -9.92 14.58 11.54
C LYS A 147 -10.24 13.21 10.95
N GLY A 148 -11.08 13.16 9.90
CA GLY A 148 -11.37 11.95 9.15
C GLY A 148 -10.13 11.35 8.49
N ALA A 149 -9.23 12.19 7.93
CA ALA A 149 -7.98 11.73 7.34
C ALA A 149 -7.04 11.09 8.37
N VAL A 150 -6.98 11.61 9.60
CA VAL A 150 -6.20 10.98 10.68
C VAL A 150 -6.78 9.61 11.06
N TYR A 151 -8.11 9.49 11.22
CA TYR A 151 -8.74 8.19 11.49
C TYR A 151 -8.48 7.19 10.36
N LEU A 152 -8.51 7.64 9.10
CA LEU A 152 -8.17 6.79 7.95
C LEU A 152 -6.73 6.25 8.04
N LEU A 153 -5.76 7.08 8.44
CA LEU A 153 -4.37 6.68 8.66
C LEU A 153 -4.21 5.69 9.82
N GLN A 154 -5.05 5.78 10.84
CA GLN A 154 -5.08 4.85 11.98
C GLN A 154 -5.83 3.54 11.66
N GLY A 155 -6.50 3.45 10.50
CA GLY A 155 -7.33 2.30 10.12
C GLY A 155 -8.71 2.27 10.81
N ASP A 156 -9.12 3.33 11.49
CA ASP A 156 -10.46 3.47 12.05
C ASP A 156 -11.41 4.02 10.99
N PHE A 157 -11.83 3.13 10.10
CA PHE A 157 -12.64 3.50 8.94
C PHE A 157 -14.03 4.02 9.31
N ASP A 158 -14.61 3.55 10.40
CA ASP A 158 -15.93 4.02 10.86
C ASP A 158 -15.90 5.47 11.29
N GLN A 159 -14.90 5.86 12.09
CA GLN A 159 -14.70 7.24 12.52
C GLN A 159 -14.28 8.14 11.35
N ALA A 160 -13.50 7.62 10.41
CA ALA A 160 -13.12 8.34 9.19
C ALA A 160 -14.36 8.69 8.35
N ILE A 161 -15.22 7.69 8.06
CA ILE A 161 -16.47 7.86 7.30
C ILE A 161 -17.37 8.88 8.00
N HIS A 162 -17.56 8.75 9.32
CA HIS A 162 -18.38 9.69 10.08
C HIS A 162 -17.86 11.12 9.95
N SER A 163 -16.55 11.31 10.13
CA SER A 163 -15.93 12.64 10.07
C SER A 163 -16.01 13.27 8.66
N PHE A 164 -15.80 12.47 7.59
CA PHE A 164 -15.97 12.95 6.21
C PHE A 164 -17.42 13.29 5.89
N GLN A 165 -18.39 12.54 6.40
CA GLN A 165 -19.81 12.86 6.25
C GLN A 165 -20.16 14.17 6.96
N GLN A 166 -19.63 14.43 8.16
CA GLN A 166 -19.82 15.71 8.85
C GLN A 166 -19.24 16.88 8.03
N SER A 167 -18.03 16.71 7.48
CA SER A 167 -17.43 17.70 6.59
C SER A 167 -18.32 18.00 5.38
N LEU A 168 -18.84 16.97 4.71
CA LEU A 168 -19.70 17.09 3.53
C LEU A 168 -21.09 17.64 3.85
N ASN A 169 -21.63 17.39 5.05
CA ASN A 169 -22.91 17.97 5.48
C ASN A 169 -22.80 19.49 5.72
N ILE A 170 -21.62 19.99 6.07
CA ILE A 170 -21.36 21.42 6.25
C ILE A 170 -21.11 22.07 4.88
N GLN A 171 -20.24 21.47 4.09
CA GLN A 171 -19.91 21.95 2.76
C GLN A 171 -19.70 20.79 1.79
N ASP A 172 -20.45 20.78 0.70
CA ASP A 172 -20.28 19.81 -0.37
C ASP A 172 -19.08 20.19 -1.24
N HIS A 173 -18.07 19.30 -1.32
CA HIS A 173 -16.84 19.58 -2.04
C HIS A 173 -16.14 18.30 -2.54
N PRO A 174 -15.39 18.36 -3.68
CA PRO A 174 -14.87 17.16 -4.34
C PRO A 174 -13.89 16.38 -3.46
N ARG A 175 -13.03 17.04 -2.66
CA ARG A 175 -12.06 16.38 -1.78
C ARG A 175 -12.73 15.58 -0.67
N GLY A 176 -13.85 16.06 -0.14
CA GLY A 176 -14.65 15.33 0.86
C GLY A 176 -15.18 14.02 0.29
N HIS A 177 -15.77 14.05 -0.90
CA HIS A 177 -16.24 12.85 -1.59
C HIS A 177 -15.10 11.89 -1.95
N PHE A 178 -13.96 12.39 -2.40
CA PHE A 178 -12.77 11.60 -2.66
C PHE A 178 -12.30 10.85 -1.40
N ASN A 179 -12.16 11.55 -0.29
CA ASN A 179 -11.73 10.97 0.99
C ASN A 179 -12.75 9.95 1.54
N LEU A 180 -14.04 10.24 1.41
CA LEU A 180 -15.12 9.33 1.78
C LEU A 180 -15.09 8.06 0.92
N GLY A 181 -14.81 8.20 -0.38
CA GLY A 181 -14.61 7.06 -1.29
C GLY A 181 -13.45 6.18 -0.87
N ASN A 182 -12.30 6.77 -0.50
CA ASN A 182 -11.14 6.05 0.02
C ASN A 182 -11.46 5.30 1.32
N ALA A 183 -12.20 5.90 2.24
CA ALA A 183 -12.60 5.25 3.49
C ALA A 183 -13.52 4.06 3.23
N TYR A 184 -14.52 4.20 2.35
CA TYR A 184 -15.39 3.09 1.96
C TYR A 184 -14.63 1.97 1.25
N ARG A 185 -13.69 2.30 0.36
CA ARG A 185 -12.86 1.31 -0.33
C ARG A 185 -12.03 0.49 0.65
N ASN A 186 -11.37 1.14 1.60
CA ASN A 186 -10.55 0.46 2.61
C ASN A 186 -11.38 -0.41 3.56
N GLN A 187 -12.64 -0.08 3.77
CA GLN A 187 -13.59 -0.90 4.54
C GLN A 187 -14.24 -2.03 3.71
N GLY A 188 -13.97 -2.09 2.39
CA GLY A 188 -14.54 -3.09 1.48
C GLY A 188 -15.91 -2.72 0.91
N TYR A 189 -16.46 -1.53 1.17
CA TYR A 189 -17.75 -1.07 0.62
C TYR A 189 -17.58 -0.47 -0.79
N LEU A 190 -17.24 -1.35 -1.74
CA LEU A 190 -16.86 -0.96 -3.09
C LEU A 190 -17.93 -0.11 -3.80
N GLU A 191 -19.22 -0.48 -3.68
CA GLU A 191 -20.33 0.27 -4.28
C GLU A 191 -20.41 1.71 -3.77
N LYS A 192 -20.29 1.91 -2.44
CA LYS A 192 -20.30 3.23 -1.82
C LYS A 192 -19.08 4.06 -2.21
N ALA A 193 -17.92 3.39 -2.37
CA ALA A 193 -16.71 4.04 -2.85
C ALA A 193 -16.90 4.60 -4.27
N ILE A 194 -17.42 3.77 -5.20
CA ILE A 194 -17.73 4.19 -6.57
C ILE A 194 -18.69 5.38 -6.60
N GLN A 195 -19.77 5.34 -5.82
CA GLN A 195 -20.73 6.46 -5.74
C GLN A 195 -20.05 7.75 -5.25
N SER A 196 -19.17 7.64 -4.26
CA SER A 196 -18.43 8.79 -3.73
C SER A 196 -17.45 9.35 -4.75
N TYR A 197 -16.67 8.50 -5.43
CA TYR A 197 -15.77 8.93 -6.49
C TYR A 197 -16.52 9.55 -7.69
N ARG A 198 -17.69 9.03 -8.05
CA ARG A 198 -18.52 9.65 -9.10
C ARG A 198 -18.98 11.05 -8.74
N LYS A 199 -19.31 11.31 -7.47
CA LYS A 199 -19.63 12.66 -7.00
C LYS A 199 -18.41 13.58 -7.07
N ALA A 200 -17.24 13.08 -6.63
CA ALA A 200 -15.99 13.84 -6.71
C ALA A 200 -15.66 14.23 -8.15
N ILE A 201 -15.73 13.28 -9.10
CA ILE A 201 -15.42 13.54 -10.51
C ILE A 201 -16.46 14.43 -11.21
N ALA A 202 -17.73 14.36 -10.79
CA ALA A 202 -18.77 15.27 -11.31
C ALA A 202 -18.48 16.73 -10.94
N MET A 203 -17.87 16.98 -9.78
CA MET A 203 -17.47 18.32 -9.33
C MET A 203 -16.10 18.74 -9.88
N SER A 204 -15.18 17.78 -10.09
CA SER A 204 -13.81 18.00 -10.61
C SER A 204 -13.47 17.01 -11.72
N PRO A 205 -13.97 17.22 -12.96
CA PRO A 205 -13.84 16.25 -14.06
C PRO A 205 -12.41 15.97 -14.51
N ASN A 206 -11.46 16.84 -14.18
CA ASN A 206 -10.06 16.74 -14.60
C ASN A 206 -9.13 16.29 -13.46
N ASP A 207 -9.67 15.64 -12.43
CA ASP A 207 -8.87 15.07 -11.35
C ASP A 207 -8.38 13.66 -11.74
N ALA A 208 -7.09 13.57 -12.07
CA ALA A 208 -6.48 12.32 -12.51
C ALA A 208 -6.45 11.26 -11.40
N GLU A 209 -6.30 11.66 -10.14
CA GLU A 209 -6.29 10.74 -8.99
C GLU A 209 -7.66 10.10 -8.79
N VAL A 210 -8.73 10.92 -8.83
CA VAL A 210 -10.11 10.43 -8.72
C VAL A 210 -10.45 9.51 -9.89
N CYS A 211 -10.06 9.87 -11.13
CA CYS A 211 -10.25 8.99 -12.29
C CYS A 211 -9.57 7.64 -12.10
N SER A 212 -8.33 7.62 -11.63
CA SER A 212 -7.56 6.39 -11.43
C SER A 212 -8.23 5.48 -10.40
N LEU A 213 -8.65 6.02 -9.25
CA LEU A 213 -9.28 5.24 -8.18
C LEU A 213 -10.72 4.80 -8.52
N LEU A 214 -11.46 5.63 -9.25
CA LEU A 214 -12.77 5.22 -9.78
C LEU A 214 -12.63 4.07 -10.78
N GLY A 215 -11.66 4.17 -11.69
CA GLY A 215 -11.37 3.12 -12.65
C GLY A 215 -10.98 1.80 -11.98
N ASP A 216 -10.10 1.85 -10.98
CA ASP A 216 -9.71 0.70 -10.16
C ASP A 216 -10.92 0.06 -9.45
N ALA A 217 -11.73 0.87 -8.79
CA ALA A 217 -12.92 0.38 -8.10
C ALA A 217 -13.96 -0.25 -9.06
N LEU A 218 -14.18 0.34 -10.23
CA LEU A 218 -15.06 -0.20 -11.27
C LEU A 218 -14.53 -1.53 -11.83
N TRP A 219 -13.22 -1.65 -11.99
CA TRP A 219 -12.60 -2.90 -12.42
C TRP A 219 -12.87 -4.01 -11.40
N HIS A 220 -12.61 -3.77 -10.12
CA HIS A 220 -12.91 -4.72 -9.05
C HIS A 220 -14.41 -5.05 -8.92
N GLN A 221 -15.30 -4.16 -9.35
CA GLN A 221 -16.74 -4.42 -9.45
C GLN A 221 -17.10 -5.28 -10.68
N GLY A 222 -16.19 -5.47 -11.64
CA GLY A 222 -16.41 -6.19 -12.90
C GLY A 222 -16.93 -5.30 -14.04
N ASN A 223 -17.00 -3.98 -13.86
CA ASN A 223 -17.38 -3.04 -14.92
C ASN A 223 -16.18 -2.67 -15.80
N ILE A 224 -15.74 -3.63 -16.62
CA ILE A 224 -14.51 -3.56 -17.42
C ILE A 224 -14.50 -2.37 -18.41
N SER A 225 -15.64 -2.08 -19.04
CA SER A 225 -15.72 -1.01 -20.04
C SER A 225 -15.49 0.37 -19.45
N GLU A 226 -16.19 0.67 -18.36
CA GLU A 226 -16.11 1.96 -17.69
C GLU A 226 -14.76 2.12 -16.96
N ALA A 227 -14.25 1.03 -16.36
CA ALA A 227 -12.92 0.99 -15.75
C ALA A 227 -11.84 1.40 -16.76
N ASN A 228 -11.82 0.79 -17.96
CA ASN A 228 -10.88 1.14 -19.01
C ASN A 228 -10.96 2.62 -19.41
N GLN A 229 -12.17 3.17 -19.48
CA GLN A 229 -12.37 4.59 -19.81
C GLN A 229 -11.71 5.51 -18.77
N TYR A 230 -12.00 5.30 -17.48
CA TYR A 230 -11.48 6.16 -16.41
C TYR A 230 -9.98 6.00 -16.19
N LEU A 231 -9.44 4.77 -16.26
CA LEU A 231 -8.00 4.54 -16.15
C LEU A 231 -7.22 5.23 -17.28
N ARG A 232 -7.71 5.15 -18.52
CA ARG A 232 -7.09 5.88 -19.64
C ARG A 232 -7.25 7.40 -19.52
N GLN A 233 -8.37 7.88 -18.99
CA GLN A 233 -8.56 9.29 -18.70
C GLN A 233 -7.56 9.79 -17.66
N ALA A 234 -7.31 9.02 -16.60
CA ALA A 234 -6.32 9.35 -15.57
C ALA A 234 -4.92 9.58 -16.17
N VAL A 235 -4.45 8.64 -16.99
CA VAL A 235 -3.15 8.75 -17.67
C VAL A 235 -3.14 9.91 -18.68
N LYS A 236 -4.24 10.16 -19.39
CA LYS A 236 -4.34 11.30 -20.32
C LYS A 236 -4.25 12.65 -19.59
N LEU A 237 -4.81 12.75 -18.40
CA LEU A 237 -4.77 13.96 -17.57
C LEU A 237 -3.40 14.20 -16.94
N ASN A 238 -2.71 13.13 -16.56
CA ASN A 238 -1.35 13.18 -16.01
C ASN A 238 -0.56 11.95 -16.45
N SER A 239 0.12 12.06 -17.60
CA SER A 239 0.89 10.97 -18.20
C SER A 239 2.13 10.56 -17.40
N GLU A 240 2.63 11.43 -16.52
CA GLU A 240 3.80 11.17 -15.68
C GLU A 240 3.43 10.59 -14.31
N ASN A 241 2.12 10.45 -14.00
CA ASN A 241 1.71 9.91 -12.71
C ASN A 241 2.02 8.41 -12.61
N PRO A 242 2.94 7.99 -11.71
CA PRO A 242 3.34 6.59 -11.57
C PRO A 242 2.16 5.66 -11.25
N ILE A 243 1.27 6.08 -10.35
CA ILE A 243 0.14 5.27 -9.88
C ILE A 243 -0.89 5.09 -10.99
N ALA A 244 -1.22 6.15 -11.73
CA ALA A 244 -2.17 6.07 -12.84
C ALA A 244 -1.68 5.13 -13.96
N ASN A 245 -0.38 5.22 -14.31
CA ASN A 245 0.25 4.32 -15.26
C ASN A 245 0.24 2.87 -14.75
N TYR A 246 0.59 2.66 -13.48
CA TYR A 246 0.61 1.32 -12.90
C TYR A 246 -0.79 0.68 -12.87
N ASN A 247 -1.81 1.42 -12.44
CA ASN A 247 -3.19 0.92 -12.38
C ASN A 247 -3.71 0.56 -13.78
N LEU A 248 -3.45 1.40 -14.79
CA LEU A 248 -3.81 1.09 -16.17
C LEU A 248 -3.04 -0.14 -16.70
N ALA A 249 -1.74 -0.23 -16.39
CA ALA A 249 -0.92 -1.37 -16.78
C ALA A 249 -1.45 -2.68 -16.19
N THR A 250 -1.78 -2.70 -14.90
CA THR A 250 -2.32 -3.88 -14.20
C THR A 250 -3.69 -4.27 -14.76
N PHE A 251 -4.57 -3.30 -14.99
CA PHE A 251 -5.84 -3.53 -15.66
C PHE A 251 -5.68 -4.16 -17.05
N LEU A 252 -4.76 -3.64 -17.86
CA LEU A 252 -4.47 -4.16 -19.20
C LEU A 252 -3.86 -5.56 -19.13
N HIS A 253 -2.96 -5.79 -18.19
CA HIS A 253 -2.34 -7.09 -17.92
C HIS A 253 -3.41 -8.16 -17.64
N ASP A 254 -4.31 -7.91 -16.69
CA ASP A 254 -5.36 -8.86 -16.32
C ASP A 254 -6.36 -9.11 -17.46
N ASN A 255 -6.54 -8.12 -18.32
CA ASN A 255 -7.30 -8.27 -19.56
C ASN A 255 -6.48 -8.82 -20.73
N LYS A 256 -5.29 -9.39 -20.48
CA LYS A 256 -4.38 -10.02 -21.46
C LYS A 256 -3.90 -9.09 -22.58
N LYS A 257 -3.95 -7.77 -22.38
CA LYS A 257 -3.44 -6.75 -23.31
C LYS A 257 -1.98 -6.43 -23.03
N PHE A 258 -1.14 -7.45 -23.01
CA PHE A 258 0.25 -7.39 -22.54
C PHE A 258 1.10 -6.37 -23.31
N GLN A 259 0.89 -6.22 -24.63
CA GLN A 259 1.64 -5.26 -25.44
C GLN A 259 1.41 -3.81 -24.98
N GLU A 260 0.16 -3.45 -24.67
CA GLU A 260 -0.15 -2.11 -24.13
C GLU A 260 0.34 -1.98 -22.68
N ALA A 261 0.14 -3.01 -21.85
CA ALA A 261 0.54 -3.02 -20.45
C ALA A 261 2.04 -2.76 -20.27
N TYR A 262 2.89 -3.31 -21.14
CA TYR A 262 4.34 -3.11 -21.14
C TYR A 262 4.73 -1.63 -21.11
N GLU A 263 4.16 -0.81 -21.97
CA GLU A 263 4.50 0.62 -22.06
C GLU A 263 4.13 1.37 -20.78
N PHE A 264 2.96 1.05 -20.20
CA PHE A 264 2.49 1.71 -18.97
C PHE A 264 3.24 1.23 -17.72
N TYR A 265 3.65 -0.06 -17.64
CA TYR A 265 4.54 -0.50 -16.56
C TYR A 265 5.87 0.25 -16.62
N LYS A 266 6.47 0.42 -17.79
CA LYS A 266 7.71 1.21 -17.95
C LYS A 266 7.54 2.67 -17.55
N ALA A 267 6.41 3.27 -17.89
CA ALA A 267 6.11 4.65 -17.51
C ALA A 267 5.88 4.81 -16.00
N SER A 268 5.39 3.77 -15.32
CA SER A 268 5.06 3.84 -13.89
C SER A 268 6.27 3.94 -12.99
N GLN A 269 7.38 3.29 -13.33
CA GLN A 269 8.59 3.19 -12.48
C GLN A 269 8.29 2.76 -11.02
N MET A 270 7.18 2.03 -10.80
CA MET A 270 6.83 1.49 -9.48
C MET A 270 7.77 0.33 -9.12
N LYS A 271 7.79 -0.07 -7.84
CA LYS A 271 8.79 -1.01 -7.29
C LYS A 271 9.02 -2.29 -8.12
N ASP A 272 7.96 -2.87 -8.71
CA ASP A 272 7.97 -4.15 -9.45
C ASP A 272 7.74 -3.99 -10.97
N TRP A 273 7.93 -2.78 -11.50
CA TRP A 273 7.62 -2.48 -12.91
C TRP A 273 8.47 -3.29 -13.90
N GLU A 274 9.74 -3.56 -13.57
CA GLU A 274 10.67 -4.25 -14.48
C GLU A 274 10.24 -5.70 -14.73
N GLU A 275 9.98 -6.45 -13.68
CA GLU A 275 9.53 -7.84 -13.79
C GLU A 275 8.14 -7.96 -14.44
N ARG A 276 7.25 -7.02 -14.20
CA ARG A 276 5.94 -7.00 -14.87
C ARG A 276 6.04 -6.62 -16.35
N ALA A 277 6.92 -5.69 -16.69
CA ALA A 277 7.25 -5.37 -18.08
C ALA A 277 7.88 -6.57 -18.80
N LEU A 278 8.82 -7.26 -18.15
CA LEU A 278 9.42 -8.50 -18.66
C LEU A 278 8.38 -9.59 -18.88
N TYR A 279 7.45 -9.77 -17.91
CA TYR A 279 6.33 -10.69 -18.09
C TYR A 279 5.54 -10.37 -19.37
N CYS A 280 5.21 -9.11 -19.61
CA CYS A 280 4.48 -8.68 -20.80
C CYS A 280 5.25 -8.98 -22.11
N LEU A 281 6.55 -8.71 -22.15
CA LEU A 281 7.41 -9.06 -23.29
C LEU A 281 7.44 -10.57 -23.53
N TYR A 282 7.53 -11.35 -22.44
CA TYR A 282 7.56 -12.81 -22.54
C TYR A 282 6.24 -13.37 -23.08
N LYS A 283 5.10 -12.91 -22.56
CA LYS A 283 3.76 -13.32 -23.03
C LYS A 283 3.49 -12.92 -24.48
N THR A 284 4.08 -11.81 -24.96
CA THR A 284 3.97 -11.34 -26.35
C THR A 284 5.03 -11.91 -27.28
N LYS A 285 5.86 -12.83 -26.80
CA LYS A 285 6.93 -13.52 -27.56
C LYS A 285 7.98 -12.57 -28.13
N GLN A 286 8.21 -11.43 -27.52
CA GLN A 286 9.26 -10.48 -27.90
C GLN A 286 10.60 -10.87 -27.26
N PHE A 287 11.08 -12.08 -27.58
CA PHE A 287 12.17 -12.75 -26.88
C PHE A 287 13.51 -12.01 -26.96
N ASP A 288 13.82 -11.35 -28.07
CA ASP A 288 15.09 -10.61 -28.24
C ASP A 288 15.13 -9.38 -27.29
N ILE A 289 14.02 -8.65 -27.19
CA ILE A 289 13.90 -7.51 -26.27
C ILE A 289 13.86 -8.01 -24.83
N PHE A 290 13.11 -9.07 -24.58
CA PHE A 290 13.02 -9.73 -23.27
C PHE A 290 14.39 -10.11 -22.74
N GLU A 291 15.20 -10.83 -23.53
CA GLU A 291 16.54 -11.29 -23.12
C GLU A 291 17.47 -10.12 -22.77
N LYS A 292 17.43 -9.06 -23.56
CA LYS A 292 18.22 -7.86 -23.31
C LYS A 292 17.81 -7.16 -22.00
N GLU A 293 16.50 -6.97 -21.80
CA GLU A 293 15.99 -6.31 -20.59
C GLU A 293 16.13 -7.23 -19.35
N LEU A 294 15.97 -8.55 -19.49
CA LEU A 294 16.21 -9.53 -18.44
C LEU A 294 17.65 -9.44 -17.91
N ASN A 295 18.64 -9.44 -18.79
CA ASN A 295 20.04 -9.31 -18.41
C ASN A 295 20.32 -7.99 -17.68
N SER A 296 19.67 -6.91 -18.06
CA SER A 296 19.76 -5.62 -17.37
C SER A 296 19.14 -5.67 -15.97
N ALA A 297 17.97 -6.30 -15.83
CA ALA A 297 17.29 -6.44 -14.53
C ALA A 297 18.09 -7.30 -13.55
N ILE A 298 18.68 -8.41 -14.02
CA ILE A 298 19.54 -9.30 -13.23
C ILE A 298 20.74 -8.55 -12.63
N LEU A 299 21.38 -7.66 -13.39
CA LEU A 299 22.54 -6.88 -12.95
C LEU A 299 22.20 -5.94 -11.78
N LYS A 300 20.95 -5.54 -11.63
CA LYS A 300 20.47 -4.69 -10.51
C LYS A 300 20.31 -5.46 -9.19
N LYS A 301 20.60 -6.77 -9.16
CA LYS A 301 20.48 -7.66 -8.00
C LYS A 301 19.07 -7.72 -7.39
N ASN A 302 18.07 -7.64 -8.23
CA ASN A 302 16.68 -7.78 -7.81
C ASN A 302 16.41 -9.21 -7.28
N THR A 303 15.72 -9.33 -6.15
CA THR A 303 15.37 -10.61 -5.50
C THR A 303 13.90 -10.96 -5.73
N SER A 304 13.44 -10.93 -6.98
CA SER A 304 12.04 -11.15 -7.37
C SER A 304 11.77 -12.61 -7.74
N PRO A 305 10.80 -13.30 -7.10
CA PRO A 305 10.34 -14.62 -7.53
C PRO A 305 9.79 -14.64 -8.95
N LEU A 306 9.10 -13.57 -9.37
CA LEU A 306 8.60 -13.45 -10.75
C LEU A 306 9.75 -13.40 -11.77
N LEU A 307 10.78 -12.59 -11.48
CA LEU A 307 11.98 -12.54 -12.32
C LEU A 307 12.67 -13.91 -12.40
N ALA A 308 12.75 -14.62 -11.26
CA ALA A 308 13.32 -15.97 -11.21
C ALA A 308 12.53 -16.95 -12.08
N THR A 309 11.20 -16.93 -12.00
CA THR A 309 10.33 -17.77 -12.82
C THR A 309 10.54 -17.50 -14.31
N LEU A 310 10.57 -16.22 -14.71
CA LEU A 310 10.78 -15.81 -16.10
C LEU A 310 12.15 -16.24 -16.63
N SER A 311 13.21 -16.02 -15.83
CA SER A 311 14.59 -16.40 -16.21
C SER A 311 14.76 -17.91 -16.35
N THR A 312 14.29 -18.68 -15.37
CA THR A 312 14.38 -20.14 -15.39
C THR A 312 13.56 -20.72 -16.55
N HIS A 313 12.32 -20.26 -16.75
CA HIS A 313 11.50 -20.73 -17.87
C HIS A 313 12.13 -20.39 -19.23
N PHE A 314 12.64 -19.14 -19.40
CA PHE A 314 13.32 -18.74 -20.62
C PHE A 314 14.56 -19.58 -20.90
N GLY A 315 15.42 -19.80 -19.89
CA GLY A 315 16.60 -20.64 -20.03
C GLY A 315 16.27 -22.05 -20.50
N LYS A 316 15.29 -22.70 -19.86
CA LYS A 316 14.84 -24.07 -20.26
C LYS A 316 14.17 -24.06 -21.63
N ASN A 317 13.32 -23.07 -21.93
CA ASN A 317 12.56 -22.96 -23.17
C ASN A 317 13.46 -22.79 -24.41
N PHE A 318 14.63 -22.17 -24.27
CA PHE A 318 15.58 -21.90 -25.36
C PHE A 318 16.90 -22.67 -25.23
N HIS A 319 17.01 -23.63 -24.29
CA HIS A 319 18.24 -24.38 -23.98
C HIS A 319 19.44 -23.47 -23.70
N LYS A 320 19.18 -22.36 -22.96
CA LYS A 320 20.17 -21.38 -22.51
C LYS A 320 20.47 -21.58 -21.02
N GLU A 321 21.63 -21.12 -20.59
CA GLU A 321 21.95 -21.04 -19.18
C GLU A 321 21.07 -19.98 -18.48
N ASP A 322 20.56 -20.31 -17.29
CA ASP A 322 19.86 -19.35 -16.43
C ASP A 322 20.90 -18.45 -15.75
N CYS A 323 21.10 -17.25 -16.31
CA CYS A 323 22.06 -16.27 -15.80
C CYS A 323 21.63 -15.64 -14.47
N TYR A 324 20.39 -15.80 -14.04
CA TYR A 324 19.87 -15.32 -12.78
C TYR A 324 19.94 -16.42 -11.72
N ASN A 325 21.05 -16.49 -11.02
CA ASN A 325 21.27 -17.50 -9.97
C ASN A 325 20.40 -17.23 -8.71
N PHE A 326 19.10 -16.98 -8.91
CA PHE A 326 18.16 -16.90 -7.80
C PHE A 326 17.86 -18.30 -7.25
N CYS A 327 17.29 -19.15 -8.09
CA CYS A 327 16.95 -20.52 -7.78
C CYS A 327 17.03 -21.37 -9.07
N PRO A 328 18.23 -21.66 -9.59
CA PRO A 328 18.43 -22.16 -10.96
C PRO A 328 17.83 -23.55 -11.25
N ASP A 329 17.59 -24.33 -10.22
CA ASP A 329 16.85 -25.61 -10.28
C ASP A 329 15.80 -25.65 -9.15
N PRO A 330 14.70 -24.89 -9.31
CA PRO A 330 13.78 -24.65 -8.20
C PRO A 330 13.07 -25.91 -7.72
N LEU A 331 12.88 -26.92 -8.57
CA LEU A 331 12.26 -28.18 -8.15
C LEU A 331 13.16 -29.02 -7.22
N ARG A 332 14.47 -28.76 -7.20
CA ARG A 332 15.41 -29.38 -6.27
C ARG A 332 15.16 -28.91 -4.82
N PHE A 333 14.67 -27.70 -4.66
CA PHE A 333 14.38 -27.10 -3.35
C PHE A 333 12.96 -27.40 -2.86
N VAL A 334 12.29 -28.37 -3.42
CA VAL A 334 11.00 -28.84 -2.91
C VAL A 334 11.24 -29.77 -1.74
N PHE A 335 10.57 -29.48 -0.62
CA PHE A 335 10.65 -30.26 0.60
C PHE A 335 9.29 -30.86 0.94
N HIS A 336 9.26 -32.17 1.20
CA HIS A 336 8.08 -32.88 1.69
C HIS A 336 8.37 -33.31 3.13
N GLY A 337 7.65 -32.73 4.07
CA GLY A 337 7.74 -33.01 5.50
C GLY A 337 6.43 -33.40 6.12
N GLN A 338 6.43 -33.57 7.44
CA GLN A 338 5.24 -33.95 8.20
C GLN A 338 5.13 -33.13 9.49
N VAL A 339 3.93 -32.69 9.80
CA VAL A 339 3.53 -32.14 11.10
C VAL A 339 2.99 -33.31 11.95
N ASN A 340 3.85 -33.86 12.80
CA ASN A 340 3.53 -35.08 13.56
C ASN A 340 2.30 -34.93 14.45
N ALA A 341 2.07 -33.74 15.02
CA ALA A 341 0.89 -33.44 15.84
C ALA A 341 -0.44 -33.63 15.10
N LEU A 342 -0.45 -33.52 13.76
CA LEU A 342 -1.67 -33.75 12.95
C LEU A 342 -1.94 -35.24 12.69
N LYS A 343 -0.96 -36.11 12.89
CA LYS A 343 -1.05 -37.57 12.69
C LYS A 343 -1.23 -38.35 13.99
N ASP A 344 -0.91 -37.74 15.12
CA ASP A 344 -1.04 -38.41 16.43
C ASP A 344 -2.52 -38.41 16.86
N PRO A 345 -3.16 -39.59 17.01
CA PRO A 345 -4.55 -39.68 17.44
C PRO A 345 -4.79 -39.13 18.86
N LYS A 346 -3.71 -38.99 19.67
CA LYS A 346 -3.81 -38.44 21.03
C LYS A 346 -3.66 -36.91 21.05
N ASP A 347 -3.25 -36.30 19.94
CA ASP A 347 -3.15 -34.86 19.80
C ASP A 347 -4.46 -34.30 19.23
N ASP A 348 -4.91 -33.18 19.77
CA ASP A 348 -6.16 -32.55 19.37
C ASP A 348 -5.99 -31.50 18.25
N LEU A 349 -4.78 -31.23 17.81
CA LEU A 349 -4.48 -30.14 16.87
C LEU A 349 -5.31 -30.22 15.58
N LEU A 350 -5.40 -31.41 14.96
CA LEU A 350 -6.18 -31.58 13.73
C LEU A 350 -7.66 -31.27 13.95
N LYS A 351 -8.25 -31.75 15.05
CA LYS A 351 -9.64 -31.50 15.38
C LYS A 351 -9.90 -30.02 15.65
N SER A 352 -9.01 -29.39 16.41
CA SER A 352 -9.11 -27.96 16.71
C SER A 352 -8.99 -27.09 15.46
N LEU A 353 -8.08 -27.39 14.54
CA LEU A 353 -7.95 -26.67 13.26
C LEU A 353 -9.19 -26.82 12.39
N LEU A 354 -9.73 -28.03 12.25
CA LEU A 354 -10.95 -28.26 11.47
C LEU A 354 -12.17 -27.60 12.12
N HIS A 355 -12.25 -27.57 13.46
CA HIS A 355 -13.27 -26.83 14.18
C HIS A 355 -13.15 -25.32 13.92
N ASP A 356 -11.97 -24.73 14.13
CA ASP A 356 -11.75 -23.30 13.98
C ASP A 356 -11.96 -22.83 12.53
N ILE A 357 -11.63 -23.66 11.52
CA ILE A 357 -11.92 -23.39 10.10
C ILE A 357 -13.43 -23.37 9.82
N ASN A 358 -14.23 -24.19 10.51
CA ASN A 358 -15.66 -24.31 10.27
C ASN A 358 -16.51 -23.32 11.09
N GLU A 359 -16.11 -23.02 12.32
CA GLU A 359 -16.91 -22.28 13.29
C GLU A 359 -16.41 -20.84 13.52
N ALA A 360 -15.15 -20.55 13.22
CA ALA A 360 -14.63 -19.19 13.40
C ALA A 360 -15.21 -18.24 12.33
N ASP A 361 -15.46 -16.99 12.75
CA ASP A 361 -15.83 -15.90 11.83
C ASP A 361 -14.61 -15.52 10.97
N ILE A 362 -14.37 -16.32 9.94
CA ILE A 362 -13.29 -16.14 8.97
C ILE A 362 -13.92 -15.76 7.64
N SER A 363 -13.67 -14.52 7.22
CA SER A 363 -14.16 -14.03 5.94
C SER A 363 -13.62 -14.87 4.79
N GLU A 364 -14.49 -15.31 3.91
CA GLU A 364 -14.17 -16.03 2.69
C GLU A 364 -13.98 -15.05 1.53
N ARG A 365 -13.16 -15.43 0.56
CA ARG A 365 -13.04 -14.66 -0.68
C ARG A 365 -13.09 -15.57 -1.91
N MET A 366 -13.69 -15.04 -2.96
CA MET A 366 -13.63 -15.65 -4.30
C MET A 366 -12.23 -15.44 -4.88
N GLN A 367 -11.69 -16.48 -5.50
CA GLN A 367 -10.44 -16.43 -6.24
C GLN A 367 -10.65 -16.99 -7.64
N SER A 368 -10.24 -16.24 -8.67
CA SER A 368 -10.45 -16.60 -10.08
C SER A 368 -9.74 -17.91 -10.51
N ARG A 369 -8.70 -18.31 -9.80
CA ARG A 369 -7.91 -19.53 -10.05
C ARG A 369 -8.43 -20.77 -9.31
N LEU A 370 -9.34 -20.59 -8.34
CA LEU A 370 -9.92 -21.66 -7.55
C LEU A 370 -11.28 -22.06 -8.12
N ILE A 371 -11.42 -23.32 -8.52
CA ILE A 371 -12.64 -23.89 -9.08
C ILE A 371 -13.22 -24.88 -8.08
N ASN A 372 -14.53 -24.85 -7.87
CA ASN A 372 -15.26 -25.68 -6.93
C ASN A 372 -14.63 -25.71 -5.52
N GLY A 373 -14.35 -24.54 -5.00
CA GLY A 373 -13.76 -24.38 -3.68
C GLY A 373 -13.92 -22.97 -3.14
N ILE A 374 -13.60 -22.83 -1.87
CA ILE A 374 -13.54 -21.54 -1.15
C ILE A 374 -12.19 -21.39 -0.48
N GLN A 375 -11.76 -20.15 -0.30
CA GLN A 375 -10.58 -19.83 0.51
C GLN A 375 -10.88 -18.70 1.48
N SER A 376 -10.17 -18.68 2.61
CA SER A 376 -10.26 -17.59 3.56
C SER A 376 -9.49 -16.36 3.06
N SER A 377 -9.89 -15.19 3.56
CA SER A 377 -9.13 -13.95 3.46
C SER A 377 -8.25 -13.75 4.71
N GLY A 378 -7.26 -12.86 4.62
CA GLY A 378 -6.40 -12.48 5.74
C GLY A 378 -5.26 -13.45 6.00
N ASN A 379 -4.69 -13.36 7.21
CA ASN A 379 -3.56 -14.20 7.64
C ASN A 379 -3.96 -15.00 8.89
N LEU A 380 -4.21 -16.31 8.71
CA LEU A 380 -4.65 -17.21 9.79
C LEU A 380 -3.63 -17.28 10.94
N PHE A 381 -2.31 -17.24 10.64
CA PHE A 381 -1.27 -17.35 11.66
C PHE A 381 -1.12 -16.09 12.52
N LYS A 382 -1.78 -14.98 12.14
CA LYS A 382 -1.88 -13.75 12.96
C LYS A 382 -3.15 -13.70 13.82
N ARG A 383 -4.03 -14.69 13.72
CA ARG A 383 -5.23 -14.78 14.54
C ARG A 383 -4.91 -15.19 15.99
N LYS A 384 -5.87 -14.97 16.88
CA LYS A 384 -5.72 -15.30 18.32
C LYS A 384 -5.99 -16.78 18.64
N ASP A 385 -6.55 -17.52 17.69
CA ASP A 385 -6.91 -18.93 17.85
C ASP A 385 -5.66 -19.78 18.09
N SER A 386 -5.68 -20.58 19.16
CA SER A 386 -4.51 -21.34 19.63
C SER A 386 -4.06 -22.40 18.64
N SER A 387 -4.99 -22.98 17.86
CA SER A 387 -4.71 -24.01 16.86
C SER A 387 -3.84 -23.47 15.71
N PHE A 388 -4.19 -22.29 15.16
CA PHE A 388 -3.39 -21.66 14.10
C PHE A 388 -2.00 -21.22 14.61
N LYS A 389 -1.93 -20.71 15.82
CA LYS A 389 -0.66 -20.36 16.44
C LYS A 389 0.24 -21.58 16.58
N ARG A 390 -0.29 -22.68 17.16
CA ARG A 390 0.44 -23.92 17.32
C ARG A 390 0.91 -24.50 15.98
N LEU A 391 0.04 -24.50 14.96
CA LEU A 391 0.42 -24.94 13.62
C LEU A 391 1.56 -24.10 13.05
N SER A 392 1.52 -22.77 13.21
CA SER A 392 2.58 -21.88 12.73
C SER A 392 3.94 -22.15 13.40
N GLU A 393 3.93 -22.52 14.69
CA GLU A 393 5.13 -22.90 15.44
C GLU A 393 5.73 -24.22 14.90
N GLU A 394 4.90 -25.24 14.64
CA GLU A 394 5.32 -26.51 14.03
C GLU A 394 5.93 -26.30 12.63
N ILE A 395 5.27 -25.49 11.79
CA ILE A 395 5.76 -25.16 10.44
C ILE A 395 7.08 -24.39 10.54
N THR A 396 7.22 -23.47 11.50
CA THR A 396 8.47 -22.73 11.72
C THR A 396 9.65 -23.65 12.04
N LEU A 397 9.44 -24.71 12.82
CA LEU A 397 10.47 -25.71 13.09
C LEU A 397 10.85 -26.49 11.83
N LEU A 398 9.89 -26.81 10.97
CA LEU A 398 10.16 -27.49 9.70
C LEU A 398 10.89 -26.58 8.70
N ILE A 399 10.56 -25.28 8.66
CA ILE A 399 11.28 -24.30 7.82
C ILE A 399 12.74 -24.16 8.27
N LYS A 400 13.03 -24.20 9.57
CA LYS A 400 14.42 -24.22 10.07
C LYS A 400 15.18 -25.46 9.61
N ARG A 401 14.54 -26.64 9.67
CA ARG A 401 15.13 -27.88 9.13
C ARG A 401 15.35 -27.81 7.62
N TYR A 402 14.40 -27.22 6.90
CA TYR A 402 14.53 -26.93 5.47
C TYR A 402 15.78 -26.10 5.19
N TYR A 403 15.95 -24.98 5.88
CA TYR A 403 17.12 -24.13 5.73
C TYR A 403 18.42 -24.88 6.05
N ASP A 404 18.45 -25.63 7.16
CA ASP A 404 19.63 -26.42 7.55
C ASP A 404 20.03 -27.46 6.49
N HIS A 405 19.06 -28.02 5.77
CA HIS A 405 19.29 -28.96 4.68
C HIS A 405 19.97 -28.30 3.47
N TYR A 406 19.55 -27.07 3.13
CA TYR A 406 20.00 -26.37 1.92
C TYR A 406 21.02 -25.24 2.15
N LYS A 407 21.41 -24.93 3.38
CA LYS A 407 22.24 -23.75 3.73
C LYS A 407 23.61 -23.66 3.03
N ASN A 408 24.11 -24.74 2.46
CA ASN A 408 25.37 -24.77 1.73
C ASN A 408 25.19 -24.61 0.21
N GLU A 409 23.97 -24.45 -0.28
CA GLU A 409 23.69 -24.26 -1.70
C GLU A 409 24.04 -22.84 -2.15
N ASP A 410 24.70 -22.77 -3.31
CA ASP A 410 25.12 -21.48 -3.89
C ASP A 410 24.02 -20.86 -4.76
N SER A 411 22.95 -20.36 -4.12
CA SER A 411 21.86 -19.63 -4.79
C SER A 411 21.49 -18.38 -4.00
N ILE A 412 20.97 -17.36 -4.67
CA ILE A 412 20.45 -16.15 -4.01
C ILE A 412 19.32 -16.53 -3.05
N PHE A 413 18.46 -17.45 -3.45
CA PHE A 413 17.34 -17.98 -2.67
C PHE A 413 17.78 -18.46 -1.27
N ILE A 414 18.91 -19.17 -1.16
CA ILE A 414 19.42 -19.67 0.13
C ILE A 414 20.28 -18.63 0.85
N LYS A 415 21.13 -17.88 0.13
CA LYS A 415 21.99 -16.85 0.74
C LYS A 415 21.18 -15.71 1.37
N ALA A 416 20.05 -15.37 0.76
CA ALA A 416 19.12 -14.34 1.21
C ALA A 416 17.94 -14.91 2.02
N PHE A 417 18.07 -16.12 2.55
CA PHE A 417 17.02 -16.73 3.36
C PHE A 417 16.74 -15.88 4.61
N PRO A 418 15.45 -15.60 4.93
CA PRO A 418 15.10 -14.75 6.06
C PRO A 418 15.60 -15.34 7.39
N LYS A 419 16.34 -14.53 8.18
CA LYS A 419 16.83 -14.93 9.51
C LYS A 419 15.70 -15.09 10.50
N ASN A 420 14.69 -14.22 10.41
CA ASN A 420 13.46 -14.28 11.18
C ASN A 420 12.36 -14.84 10.28
N ILE A 421 11.73 -15.93 10.70
CA ILE A 421 10.65 -16.55 9.96
C ILE A 421 9.37 -15.79 10.26
N GLU A 422 8.85 -15.08 9.26
CA GLU A 422 7.59 -14.36 9.32
C GLU A 422 6.72 -14.76 8.13
N PHE A 423 5.47 -15.12 8.42
CA PHE A 423 4.49 -15.44 7.39
C PHE A 423 3.85 -14.16 6.88
N SER A 424 4.03 -13.87 5.59
CA SER A 424 3.39 -12.74 4.91
C SER A 424 1.89 -12.97 4.80
N SER A 425 1.49 -14.21 4.52
CA SER A 425 0.10 -14.64 4.36
C SER A 425 -0.11 -16.07 4.81
N SER A 426 -1.32 -16.40 5.22
CA SER A 426 -1.77 -17.78 5.42
C SER A 426 -3.30 -17.85 5.33
N TRP A 427 -3.81 -18.86 4.63
CA TRP A 427 -5.24 -19.03 4.38
C TRP A 427 -5.61 -20.51 4.26
N PHE A 428 -6.84 -20.87 4.60
CA PHE A 428 -7.32 -22.19 4.27
C PHE A 428 -7.88 -22.23 2.85
N VAL A 429 -7.83 -23.41 2.24
CA VAL A 429 -8.50 -23.73 0.98
C VAL A 429 -9.32 -25.01 1.21
N LYS A 430 -10.62 -24.90 1.01
CA LYS A 430 -11.57 -26.03 0.99
C LYS A 430 -12.00 -26.28 -0.44
N MET A 431 -11.91 -27.50 -0.91
CA MET A 431 -12.35 -27.92 -2.23
C MET A 431 -13.32 -29.07 -2.13
N GLN A 432 -14.31 -29.07 -3.02
CA GLN A 432 -15.29 -30.15 -3.21
C GLN A 432 -14.97 -30.90 -4.51
N SER A 433 -15.78 -31.87 -4.86
CA SER A 433 -15.66 -32.68 -6.09
C SER A 433 -15.43 -31.82 -7.32
N GLY A 434 -14.42 -32.13 -8.11
CA GLY A 434 -13.93 -31.32 -9.25
C GLY A 434 -13.07 -30.12 -8.84
N GLY A 435 -12.89 -29.90 -7.54
CA GLY A 435 -12.14 -28.77 -7.01
C GLY A 435 -10.66 -28.80 -7.40
N HIS A 436 -10.15 -27.65 -7.82
CA HIS A 436 -8.74 -27.50 -8.14
C HIS A 436 -8.31 -26.03 -8.18
N LEU A 437 -7.01 -25.80 -8.05
CA LEU A 437 -6.34 -24.54 -8.35
C LEU A 437 -5.61 -24.67 -9.68
N SER A 438 -5.81 -23.71 -10.60
CA SER A 438 -5.03 -23.62 -11.84
C SER A 438 -3.58 -23.24 -11.55
N SER A 439 -2.68 -23.56 -12.50
CA SER A 439 -1.23 -23.32 -12.36
C SER A 439 -0.93 -21.84 -12.12
N HIS A 440 -0.14 -21.54 -11.08
CA HIS A 440 0.25 -20.18 -10.70
C HIS A 440 1.52 -20.19 -9.81
N ILE A 441 2.08 -19.02 -9.58
CA ILE A 441 3.16 -18.74 -8.61
C ILE A 441 2.68 -17.75 -7.55
N HIS A 442 3.47 -17.58 -6.49
CA HIS A 442 3.28 -16.51 -5.49
C HIS A 442 4.38 -15.46 -5.64
N GLU A 443 4.05 -14.35 -6.28
CA GLU A 443 5.03 -13.33 -6.68
C GLU A 443 5.69 -12.60 -5.49
N GLU A 444 4.99 -12.51 -4.36
CA GLU A 444 5.44 -11.78 -3.16
C GLU A 444 6.02 -12.69 -2.06
N GLY A 445 5.91 -14.01 -2.22
CA GLY A 445 6.43 -14.98 -1.27
C GLY A 445 7.91 -15.29 -1.49
N TRP A 446 8.59 -15.80 -0.44
CA TRP A 446 9.92 -16.40 -0.54
C TRP A 446 9.84 -17.92 -0.66
N ILE A 447 9.16 -18.52 0.29
CA ILE A 447 8.73 -19.91 0.29
C ILE A 447 7.22 -19.94 0.36
N SER A 448 6.61 -20.72 -0.51
CA SER A 448 5.20 -21.10 -0.44
C SER A 448 5.07 -22.53 0.07
N GLY A 449 3.96 -22.81 0.71
CA GLY A 449 3.70 -24.17 1.17
C GLY A 449 2.25 -24.42 1.53
N ALA A 450 1.93 -25.68 1.73
CA ALA A 450 0.62 -26.12 2.19
C ALA A 450 0.73 -27.29 3.16
N VAL A 451 -0.08 -27.23 4.22
CA VAL A 451 -0.31 -28.32 5.18
C VAL A 451 -1.69 -28.91 4.89
N TYR A 452 -1.77 -30.23 4.83
CA TYR A 452 -2.99 -30.93 4.44
C TYR A 452 -3.73 -31.46 5.67
N LEU A 453 -4.99 -31.05 5.82
CA LEU A 453 -5.84 -31.37 6.97
C LEU A 453 -6.92 -32.42 6.61
N ALA A 454 -7.37 -32.43 5.36
CA ALA A 454 -8.28 -33.44 4.82
C ALA A 454 -7.91 -33.75 3.38
N ILE A 455 -7.87 -35.03 3.03
CA ILE A 455 -7.56 -35.52 1.69
C ILE A 455 -8.57 -36.58 1.30
N PRO A 456 -9.22 -36.48 0.12
CA PRO A 456 -10.12 -37.49 -0.39
C PRO A 456 -9.44 -38.86 -0.50
N GLN A 457 -10.07 -39.90 0.05
CA GLN A 457 -9.55 -41.26 0.04
C GLN A 457 -10.04 -42.03 -1.19
N GLU A 458 -11.28 -41.77 -1.62
CA GLU A 458 -11.83 -42.37 -2.83
C GLU A 458 -11.28 -41.64 -4.07
N LYS A 459 -10.57 -42.35 -4.94
CA LYS A 459 -9.98 -41.81 -6.16
C LYS A 459 -10.31 -42.67 -7.36
N LYS A 460 -10.69 -42.05 -8.47
CA LYS A 460 -10.85 -42.72 -9.77
C LYS A 460 -9.51 -42.84 -10.52
N GLN A 461 -8.64 -41.83 -10.33
CA GLN A 461 -7.29 -41.83 -10.87
C GLN A 461 -6.27 -41.69 -9.73
N PRO A 462 -5.08 -42.30 -9.84
CA PRO A 462 -4.10 -42.29 -8.74
C PRO A 462 -3.61 -40.91 -8.31
N ASP A 463 -3.63 -39.94 -9.23
CA ASP A 463 -3.11 -38.59 -9.04
C ASP A 463 -4.14 -37.58 -8.53
N GLU A 464 -5.42 -37.96 -8.41
CA GLU A 464 -6.48 -37.08 -7.93
C GLU A 464 -6.19 -36.49 -6.55
N GLY A 465 -6.44 -35.19 -6.39
CA GLY A 465 -6.19 -34.43 -5.17
C GLY A 465 -4.70 -34.13 -4.90
N GLY A 466 -3.82 -34.56 -5.81
CA GLY A 466 -2.38 -34.29 -5.74
C GLY A 466 -2.04 -32.80 -5.99
N ILE A 467 -0.77 -32.45 -5.70
CA ILE A 467 -0.18 -31.17 -6.09
C ILE A 467 0.91 -31.43 -7.12
N GLU A 468 0.80 -30.79 -8.28
CA GLU A 468 1.85 -30.78 -9.32
C GLU A 468 2.65 -29.49 -9.21
N LEU A 469 3.96 -29.62 -9.11
CA LEU A 469 4.94 -28.55 -9.13
C LEU A 469 5.66 -28.57 -10.47
N SER A 470 5.85 -27.41 -11.10
CA SER A 470 6.43 -27.29 -12.44
C SER A 470 7.25 -26.02 -12.59
N ILE A 471 8.20 -26.02 -13.50
CA ILE A 471 8.88 -24.81 -13.96
C ILE A 471 8.11 -24.11 -15.09
N ASP A 472 7.01 -24.68 -15.56
CA ASP A 472 6.16 -24.19 -16.63
C ASP A 472 4.71 -24.06 -16.15
N GLY A 473 4.07 -22.97 -16.52
CA GLY A 473 2.67 -22.70 -16.14
C GLY A 473 2.20 -21.35 -16.66
N ASP A 474 1.04 -20.93 -16.20
CA ASP A 474 0.41 -19.63 -16.52
C ASP A 474 0.38 -19.31 -18.03
N ASP A 475 0.22 -20.33 -18.88
CA ASP A 475 0.21 -20.21 -20.34
C ASP A 475 1.46 -19.48 -20.90
N TYR A 476 2.63 -19.72 -20.31
CA TYR A 476 3.88 -19.20 -20.86
C TYR A 476 4.12 -19.75 -22.27
N PRO A 477 4.70 -18.95 -23.17
CA PRO A 477 4.99 -19.43 -24.53
C PRO A 477 6.00 -20.56 -24.49
N ARG A 478 5.67 -21.70 -25.09
CA ARG A 478 6.51 -22.90 -25.16
C ARG A 478 7.11 -23.04 -26.54
N MET A 479 8.39 -23.40 -26.62
CA MET A 479 9.10 -23.84 -27.83
C MET A 479 9.15 -25.37 -27.93
N HIS A 480 8.90 -26.07 -26.79
CA HIS A 480 8.80 -27.53 -26.66
C HIS A 480 7.96 -27.88 -25.44
N ASP A 481 7.61 -29.15 -25.26
CA ASP A 481 6.79 -29.64 -24.12
C ASP A 481 7.62 -30.34 -23.04
N ASN A 482 8.94 -30.32 -23.14
CA ASN A 482 9.84 -31.02 -22.21
C ASN A 482 10.21 -30.14 -21.00
N PHE A 483 9.22 -29.83 -20.14
CA PHE A 483 9.43 -29.12 -18.89
C PHE A 483 9.33 -30.10 -17.71
N GLU A 484 10.23 -29.96 -16.76
CA GLU A 484 10.24 -30.78 -15.55
C GLU A 484 9.04 -30.53 -14.67
N LYS A 485 8.47 -31.62 -14.13
CA LYS A 485 7.34 -31.61 -13.23
C LYS A 485 7.56 -32.60 -12.12
N LYS A 486 7.05 -32.28 -10.92
CA LYS A 486 6.99 -33.19 -9.77
C LYS A 486 5.58 -33.25 -9.23
N LEU A 487 5.05 -34.46 -9.14
CA LEU A 487 3.73 -34.74 -8.56
C LEU A 487 3.91 -35.27 -7.14
N TYR A 488 3.20 -34.68 -6.20
CA TYR A 488 3.12 -35.13 -4.81
C TYR A 488 1.67 -35.52 -4.50
N LEU A 489 1.53 -36.63 -3.79
CA LEU A 489 0.23 -37.17 -3.31
C LEU A 489 0.22 -37.04 -1.80
N PRO A 490 -0.18 -35.86 -1.26
CA PRO A 490 -0.11 -35.62 0.17
C PRO A 490 -1.13 -36.48 0.94
N GLN A 491 -0.79 -36.75 2.19
CA GLN A 491 -1.64 -37.34 3.20
C GLN A 491 -1.96 -36.30 4.29
N VAL A 492 -2.95 -36.56 5.12
CA VAL A 492 -3.22 -35.70 6.28
C VAL A 492 -1.96 -35.56 7.16
N GLY A 493 -1.63 -34.34 7.52
CA GLY A 493 -0.43 -33.99 8.29
C GLY A 493 0.83 -33.77 7.44
N ASP A 494 0.80 -34.05 6.14
CA ASP A 494 1.92 -33.70 5.27
C ASP A 494 2.00 -32.20 5.06
N VAL A 495 3.23 -31.70 4.86
CA VAL A 495 3.52 -30.33 4.47
C VAL A 495 4.47 -30.35 3.29
N ILE A 496 4.19 -29.52 2.30
CA ILE A 496 5.04 -29.36 1.11
C ILE A 496 5.49 -27.91 1.05
N PHE A 497 6.82 -27.68 1.01
CA PHE A 497 7.45 -26.37 0.81
C PHE A 497 8.11 -26.31 -0.55
N PHE A 498 8.06 -25.15 -1.19
CA PHE A 498 8.73 -24.91 -2.46
C PHE A 498 9.04 -23.41 -2.62
N PRO A 499 10.07 -23.04 -3.41
CA PRO A 499 10.33 -21.66 -3.76
C PRO A 499 9.09 -21.04 -4.39
N SER A 500 8.71 -19.83 -3.98
CA SER A 500 7.49 -19.18 -4.46
C SER A 500 7.50 -18.91 -5.98
N SER A 501 8.68 -19.00 -6.61
CA SER A 501 8.88 -18.95 -8.06
C SER A 501 8.45 -20.22 -8.82
N VAL A 502 8.09 -21.30 -8.12
CA VAL A 502 7.65 -22.57 -8.74
C VAL A 502 6.16 -22.51 -9.04
N PHE A 503 5.80 -22.84 -10.28
CA PHE A 503 4.41 -23.06 -10.62
C PHE A 503 3.84 -24.26 -9.91
N HIS A 504 2.63 -24.12 -9.38
CA HIS A 504 1.92 -25.21 -8.73
C HIS A 504 0.45 -25.19 -9.08
N ARG A 505 -0.15 -26.39 -9.10
CA ARG A 505 -1.58 -26.59 -9.30
C ARG A 505 -2.09 -27.78 -8.49
N THR A 506 -3.38 -27.79 -8.19
CA THR A 506 -4.03 -28.99 -7.61
C THR A 506 -4.62 -29.81 -8.74
N ILE A 507 -4.40 -31.12 -8.70
CA ILE A 507 -5.07 -32.05 -9.63
C ILE A 507 -6.54 -32.20 -9.20
N PRO A 508 -7.51 -32.01 -10.11
CA PRO A 508 -8.93 -32.21 -9.79
C PRO A 508 -9.21 -33.62 -9.24
N PHE A 509 -10.20 -33.74 -8.37
CA PHE A 509 -10.60 -35.03 -7.81
C PHE A 509 -12.11 -35.22 -7.91
N SER A 510 -12.54 -36.48 -7.94
CA SER A 510 -13.93 -36.87 -8.22
C SER A 510 -14.70 -37.34 -6.98
N SER A 511 -14.03 -37.47 -5.83
CA SER A 511 -14.67 -37.85 -4.56
C SER A 511 -15.63 -36.77 -4.06
N ASN A 512 -16.67 -37.20 -3.31
CA ASN A 512 -17.53 -36.27 -2.58
C ASN A 512 -16.95 -35.82 -1.23
N GLU A 513 -15.79 -36.36 -0.86
CA GLU A 513 -15.06 -35.92 0.34
C GLU A 513 -14.39 -34.58 0.09
N GLU A 514 -14.26 -33.77 1.14
CA GLU A 514 -13.57 -32.47 1.05
C GLU A 514 -12.05 -32.64 1.04
N ARG A 515 -11.39 -31.76 0.28
CA ARG A 515 -9.95 -31.54 0.39
C ARG A 515 -9.71 -30.22 1.10
N ILE A 516 -9.03 -30.25 2.25
CA ILE A 516 -8.76 -29.06 3.07
C ILE A 516 -7.24 -28.95 3.30
N CYS A 517 -6.70 -27.79 3.02
CA CYS A 517 -5.33 -27.42 3.37
C CYS A 517 -5.25 -26.01 3.92
N ILE A 518 -4.20 -25.72 4.69
CA ILE A 518 -3.78 -24.37 5.03
C ILE A 518 -2.53 -24.07 4.20
N ALA A 519 -2.67 -23.12 3.28
CA ALA A 519 -1.58 -22.58 2.49
C ALA A 519 -0.96 -21.36 3.19
N PHE A 520 0.32 -21.09 2.90
CA PHE A 520 1.05 -19.98 3.49
C PHE A 520 2.21 -19.54 2.61
N ASP A 521 2.61 -18.28 2.78
CA ASP A 521 3.82 -17.70 2.22
C ASP A 521 4.72 -17.17 3.32
N LEU A 522 6.00 -17.45 3.20
CA LEU A 522 7.03 -16.87 4.04
C LEU A 522 7.42 -15.50 3.50
N LYS A 523 7.53 -14.52 4.39
CA LYS A 523 8.00 -13.19 4.01
C LYS A 523 9.47 -13.25 3.56
N PRO A 524 9.87 -12.59 2.46
CA PRO A 524 11.28 -12.44 2.12
C PRO A 524 12.02 -11.62 3.18
N ALA A 525 13.35 -11.78 3.24
CA ALA A 525 14.17 -10.91 4.08
C ALA A 525 14.03 -9.46 3.62
N ASP A 526 13.99 -8.54 4.57
CA ASP A 526 14.13 -7.12 4.25
C ASP A 526 15.57 -6.87 3.76
N PHE A 527 15.73 -6.39 2.53
CA PHE A 527 17.00 -6.02 1.90
C PHE A 527 17.13 -4.51 1.84
#